data_1cc2a7b6477a86aa7a8d513568f5cd51
#
_entry.id   1cc2a7b6477a86aa7a8d513568f5cd51
#
_cell.length_a   1.000
_cell.length_b   1.000
_cell.length_c   1.000
_cell.angle_alpha   90.00
_cell.angle_beta   90.00
_cell.angle_gamma   90.00
#
_symmetry.space_group_name_H-M   'P 1'
#
loop_
_entity.id
_entity.type
_entity.pdbx_description
1 polymer ?
#
loop_
_entity_poly.entity_id
_entity_poly.type
_entity_poly.pdbx_seq_one_letter_code
_entity_poly.pdbx_strand_id
1 'polypeptide(L)'
;MGWLEIIELRSSEISREKMEDNLRKLVRDFSRINNELEIKAYKRIDVGTDSSIHILSRSTKSVSTASEIGEKLKAILKEYGYVSHIVWSELDD
;
A
#
# COMPACT_ATOMS: atom_id res chain seq x y z
N MET A 1 19.07 -5.85 -4.07
CA MET A 1 17.91 -6.43 -3.35
C MET A 1 16.88 -5.40 -3.04
N GLY A 2 15.63 -5.81 -3.04
CA GLY A 2 14.55 -4.92 -2.71
C GLY A 2 13.54 -5.56 -1.78
N TRP A 3 12.57 -4.77 -1.36
CA TRP A 3 11.46 -5.26 -0.56
C TRP A 3 10.15 -4.68 -1.10
N LEU A 4 9.07 -5.40 -0.82
CA LEU A 4 7.72 -5.04 -1.26
C LEU A 4 6.78 -5.10 -0.07
N GLU A 5 6.04 -4.03 0.15
CA GLU A 5 4.95 -4.03 1.12
C GLU A 5 3.63 -3.99 0.38
N ILE A 6 2.70 -4.79 0.84
CA ILE A 6 1.34 -4.83 0.29
C ILE A 6 0.37 -4.54 1.43
N ILE A 7 -0.37 -3.47 1.28
CA ILE A 7 -1.42 -3.10 2.23
C ILE A 7 -2.74 -3.32 1.53
N GLU A 8 -3.45 -4.37 1.90
CA GLU A 8 -4.74 -4.71 1.31
C GLU A 8 -5.87 -4.11 2.14
N LEU A 9 -6.86 -3.56 1.46
CA LEU A 9 -8.03 -2.96 2.08
C LEU A 9 -9.28 -3.61 1.53
N ARG A 10 -10.15 -4.08 2.43
CA ARG A 10 -11.52 -4.43 2.11
C ARG A 10 -12.40 -3.32 2.65
N SER A 11 -12.85 -2.44 1.76
CA SER A 11 -13.63 -1.29 2.16
C SER A 11 -15.08 -1.67 2.49
N SER A 12 -15.66 -0.92 3.41
CA SER A 12 -17.07 -1.04 3.78
C SER A 12 -17.73 0.33 3.71
N GLU A 13 -19.01 0.37 3.41
CA GLU A 13 -19.85 1.58 3.47
C GLU A 13 -19.41 2.77 2.60
N ILE A 14 -18.42 2.63 1.74
CA ILE A 14 -17.99 3.68 0.84
C ILE A 14 -18.06 3.19 -0.60
N SER A 15 -18.47 4.06 -1.53
CA SER A 15 -18.52 3.69 -2.93
C SER A 15 -17.11 3.39 -3.47
N ARG A 16 -17.05 2.48 -4.43
CA ARG A 16 -15.79 2.11 -5.07
C ARG A 16 -15.10 3.32 -5.71
N GLU A 17 -15.86 4.14 -6.41
CA GLU A 17 -15.33 5.34 -7.07
C GLU A 17 -14.67 6.28 -6.07
N LYS A 18 -15.35 6.55 -4.96
CA LYS A 18 -14.82 7.41 -3.92
C LYS A 18 -13.57 6.82 -3.27
N MET A 19 -13.56 5.50 -3.07
CA MET A 19 -12.39 4.81 -2.53
C MET A 19 -11.21 4.90 -3.48
N GLU A 20 -11.42 4.70 -4.77
CA GLU A 20 -10.35 4.82 -5.76
C GLU A 20 -9.76 6.23 -5.78
N ASP A 21 -10.59 7.25 -5.69
CA ASP A 21 -10.13 8.64 -5.62
C ASP A 21 -9.28 8.91 -4.37
N ASN A 22 -9.72 8.39 -3.23
CA ASN A 22 -8.96 8.50 -1.99
C ASN A 22 -7.61 7.81 -2.08
N LEU A 23 -7.57 6.62 -2.68
CA LEU A 23 -6.31 5.88 -2.84
C LEU A 23 -5.34 6.60 -3.78
N ARG A 24 -5.85 7.16 -4.89
CA ARG A 24 -5.02 7.93 -5.81
C ARG A 24 -4.40 9.14 -5.12
N LYS A 25 -5.18 9.81 -4.29
CA LYS A 25 -4.69 10.96 -3.54
C LYS A 25 -3.61 10.56 -2.55
N LEU A 26 -3.81 9.47 -1.81
CA LEU A 26 -2.81 8.97 -0.87
C LEU A 26 -1.51 8.61 -1.59
N VAL A 27 -1.60 7.89 -2.70
CA VAL A 27 -0.41 7.52 -3.48
C VAL A 27 0.34 8.75 -3.95
N ARG A 28 -0.37 9.75 -4.46
CA ARG A 28 0.23 10.99 -4.94
C ARG A 28 0.93 11.74 -3.81
N ASP A 29 0.26 11.88 -2.67
CA ASP A 29 0.80 12.64 -1.54
C ASP A 29 2.04 11.96 -0.94
N PHE A 30 1.97 10.65 -0.74
CA PHE A 30 3.11 9.91 -0.17
C PHE A 30 4.27 9.76 -1.16
N SER A 31 3.99 9.68 -2.45
CA SER A 31 5.04 9.61 -3.47
C SER A 31 5.86 10.89 -3.55
N ARG A 32 5.24 12.04 -3.31
CA ARG A 32 5.96 13.33 -3.29
C ARG A 32 7.00 13.41 -2.20
N ILE A 33 6.69 12.82 -1.04
CA ILE A 33 7.56 12.88 0.13
C ILE A 33 8.65 11.82 0.05
N ASN A 34 8.37 10.73 -0.66
CA ASN A 34 9.22 9.53 -0.66
C ASN A 34 9.55 9.09 -2.09
N ASN A 35 10.29 9.93 -2.80
CA ASN A 35 10.62 9.67 -4.20
C ASN A 35 11.57 8.47 -4.42
N GLU A 36 12.12 7.92 -3.34
CA GLU A 36 12.93 6.70 -3.40
C GLU A 36 12.07 5.42 -3.47
N LEU A 37 10.79 5.56 -3.15
CA LEU A 37 9.85 4.45 -3.13
C LEU A 37 8.92 4.53 -4.32
N GLU A 38 8.58 3.37 -4.85
CA GLU A 38 7.56 3.26 -5.88
C GLU A 38 6.25 2.87 -5.21
N ILE A 39 5.30 3.78 -5.15
CA ILE A 39 4.02 3.58 -4.48
C ILE A 39 2.91 3.57 -5.53
N LYS A 40 2.12 2.49 -5.55
CA LYS A 40 1.02 2.35 -6.50
C LYS A 40 -0.20 1.77 -5.82
N ALA A 41 -1.37 2.19 -6.28
CA ALA A 41 -2.63 1.63 -5.82
C ALA A 41 -3.21 0.70 -6.88
N TYR A 42 -3.86 -0.37 -6.43
CA TYR A 42 -4.49 -1.36 -7.29
C TYR A 42 -5.91 -1.63 -6.81
N LYS A 43 -6.77 -1.97 -7.74
CA LYS A 43 -8.11 -2.47 -7.42
C LYS A 43 -8.21 -3.92 -7.85
N ARG A 44 -8.95 -4.69 -7.08
CA ARG A 44 -9.22 -6.08 -7.45
C ARG A 44 -10.31 -6.11 -8.51
N ILE A 45 -10.08 -6.86 -9.57
CA ILE A 45 -11.01 -6.90 -10.71
C ILE A 45 -12.28 -7.66 -10.38
N ASP A 46 -12.15 -8.77 -9.68
CA ASP A 46 -13.25 -9.69 -9.42
C ASP A 46 -13.99 -9.42 -8.10
N VAL A 47 -13.46 -8.58 -7.23
CA VAL A 47 -14.09 -8.24 -5.95
C VAL A 47 -14.05 -6.73 -5.76
N GLY A 48 -15.22 -6.10 -5.90
CA GLY A 48 -15.33 -4.64 -5.94
C GLY A 48 -14.98 -3.91 -4.65
N THR A 49 -14.92 -4.62 -3.51
CA THR A 49 -14.61 -4.02 -2.22
C THR A 49 -13.12 -4.03 -1.91
N ASP A 50 -12.32 -4.76 -2.71
CA ASP A 50 -10.91 -4.97 -2.40
C ASP A 50 -10.01 -4.08 -3.24
N SER A 51 -9.07 -3.44 -2.57
CA SER A 51 -8.02 -2.63 -3.18
C SER A 51 -6.74 -2.82 -2.41
N SER A 52 -5.64 -2.33 -2.96
CA SER A 52 -4.34 -2.44 -2.27
C SER A 52 -3.44 -1.28 -2.63
N ILE A 53 -2.51 -0.99 -1.72
CA ILE A 53 -1.39 -0.09 -2.00
C ILE A 53 -0.13 -0.94 -1.91
N HIS A 54 0.70 -0.86 -2.93
CA HIS A 54 1.99 -1.54 -3.01
C HIS A 54 3.10 -0.51 -2.86
N ILE A 55 4.07 -0.82 -2.00
CA ILE A 55 5.25 0.02 -1.79
C ILE A 55 6.46 -0.84 -2.16
N LEU A 56 7.15 -0.44 -3.21
CA LEU A 56 8.33 -1.14 -3.69
C LEU A 56 9.57 -0.30 -3.42
N SER A 57 10.55 -0.90 -2.76
CA SER A 57 11.85 -0.30 -2.54
C SER A 57 12.93 -1.16 -3.16
N ARG A 58 13.89 -0.53 -3.83
CA ARG A 58 15.06 -1.20 -4.38
C ARG A 58 16.28 -1.04 -3.50
N SER A 59 16.08 -0.59 -2.26
CA SER A 59 17.14 -0.44 -1.28
C SER A 59 17.81 -1.79 -0.97
N THR A 60 19.11 -1.76 -0.76
CA THR A 60 19.86 -2.95 -0.36
C THR A 60 19.76 -3.24 1.13
N LYS A 61 19.10 -2.39 1.88
CA LYS A 61 18.92 -2.59 3.32
C LYS A 61 18.04 -3.79 3.60
N SER A 62 18.45 -4.59 4.56
CA SER A 62 17.64 -5.67 5.07
C SER A 62 16.43 -5.10 5.80
N VAL A 63 15.26 -5.67 5.53
CA VAL A 63 14.00 -5.25 6.15
C VAL A 63 13.41 -6.43 6.91
N SER A 64 13.17 -6.25 8.19
CA SER A 64 12.59 -7.28 9.05
C SER A 64 11.16 -6.94 9.49
N THR A 65 10.70 -5.75 9.19
CA THR A 65 9.38 -5.26 9.60
C THR A 65 8.87 -4.24 8.60
N ALA A 66 7.62 -3.85 8.74
CA ALA A 66 6.99 -2.84 7.90
C ALA A 66 7.72 -1.50 8.00
N SER A 67 7.73 -0.75 6.90
CA SER A 67 8.30 0.58 6.86
C SER A 67 7.42 1.58 7.63
N GLU A 68 8.01 2.71 8.02
CA GLU A 68 7.27 3.78 8.65
C GLU A 68 6.13 4.28 7.77
N ILE A 69 6.39 4.39 6.47
CA ILE A 69 5.37 4.80 5.50
C ILE A 69 4.24 3.78 5.40
N GLY A 70 4.59 2.50 5.36
CA GLY A 70 3.61 1.42 5.34
C GLY A 70 2.72 1.47 6.58
N GLU A 71 3.28 1.71 7.75
CA GLU A 71 2.51 1.83 8.98
C GLU A 71 1.57 3.04 8.97
N LYS A 72 2.02 4.17 8.42
CA LYS A 72 1.17 5.35 8.29
C LYS A 72 0.01 5.12 7.33
N LEU A 73 0.27 4.52 6.18
CA LEU A 73 -0.77 4.19 5.21
C LEU A 73 -1.78 3.19 5.78
N LYS A 74 -1.29 2.18 6.48
CA LYS A 74 -2.14 1.20 7.15
C LYS A 74 -3.09 1.88 8.15
N ALA A 75 -2.58 2.80 8.95
CA ALA A 75 -3.37 3.52 9.93
C ALA A 75 -4.49 4.34 9.26
N ILE A 76 -4.17 5.00 8.15
CA ILE A 76 -5.16 5.77 7.40
C ILE A 76 -6.24 4.85 6.80
N LEU A 77 -5.81 3.75 6.20
CA LEU A 77 -6.74 2.84 5.53
C LEU A 77 -7.66 2.09 6.50
N LYS A 78 -7.26 1.90 7.74
CA LYS A 78 -8.09 1.26 8.76
C LYS A 78 -9.41 1.98 9.00
N GLU A 79 -9.48 3.27 8.69
CA GLU A 79 -10.72 4.03 8.81
C GLU A 79 -11.76 3.64 7.76
N TYR A 80 -11.35 2.97 6.69
CA TYR A 80 -12.22 2.62 5.57
C TYR A 80 -12.66 1.16 5.56
N GLY A 81 -12.05 0.30 6.38
CA GLY A 81 -12.42 -1.11 6.41
C GLY A 81 -11.34 -1.99 7.02
N TYR A 82 -11.36 -3.26 6.63
CA TYR A 82 -10.37 -4.22 7.09
C TYR A 82 -9.08 -4.09 6.31
N VAL A 83 -7.96 -4.06 7.03
CA VAL A 83 -6.64 -3.89 6.42
C VAL A 83 -5.74 -5.05 6.82
N SER A 84 -5.05 -5.62 5.83
CA SER A 84 -3.94 -6.53 6.06
C SER A 84 -2.66 -5.91 5.51
N HIS A 85 -1.53 -6.22 6.12
CA HIS A 85 -0.24 -5.62 5.78
C HIS A 85 0.82 -6.71 5.75
N ILE A 86 1.40 -6.93 4.59
CA ILE A 86 2.38 -7.99 4.35
C ILE A 86 3.65 -7.36 3.80
N VAL A 87 4.78 -7.82 4.28
CA VAL A 87 6.09 -7.34 3.82
C VAL A 87 6.86 -8.51 3.22
N TRP A 88 7.38 -8.31 2.02
CA TRP A 88 8.14 -9.30 1.28
C TRP A 88 9.55 -8.79 1.04
N SER A 89 10.53 -9.62 1.25
CA SER A 89 11.91 -9.33 0.89
C SER A 89 12.28 -10.11 -0.36
N GLU A 90 12.97 -9.45 -1.28
CA GLU A 90 13.45 -10.13 -2.48
C GLU A 90 14.51 -11.15 -2.09
N LEU A 91 14.44 -12.34 -2.70
CA LEU A 91 15.44 -13.37 -2.47
C LEU A 91 16.70 -13.10 -3.28
N ASP A 92 17.84 -13.36 -2.68
CA ASP A 92 19.11 -13.30 -3.39
C ASP A 92 19.27 -14.51 -4.31
N ASP A 93 19.98 -14.32 -5.41
CA ASP A 93 20.36 -15.40 -6.29
C ASP A 93 21.51 -16.23 -5.68
#